data_36e427d7b8011858489fb0e4daeb2c82
#
_entry.id   36e427d7b8011858489fb0e4daeb2c82
#
_cell.length_a   1.000
_cell.length_b   1.000
_cell.length_c   1.000
_cell.angle_alpha   90.00
_cell.angle_beta   90.00
_cell.angle_gamma   90.00
#
_symmetry.space_group_name_H-M   'P 1'
#
loop_
_entity.id
_entity.type
_entity.pdbx_description
1 polymer ?
#
loop_
_entity_poly.entity_id
_entity_poly.type
_entity_poly.pdbx_seq_one_letter_code
_entity_poly.pdbx_strand_id
1 'polypeptide(L)'
;MSEELNETVLDETTVEAPEATEIKGESAESSVKALEEEGDIAADYLEELLDIFDLDGDIDIDVRQGRAYLEVTANGDSNLRLISDPETVEALQELTRLAVQVKTTNFSRLILDVGGSRQARVDELTRIVNKLIAKVKDTGEA
;
A
#
# COMPACT_ATOMS: atom_id res chain seq x y z
N MET A 1 -10.48 -17.35 -69.98
CA MET A 1 -10.23 -16.35 -69.01
C MET A 1 -10.64 -16.84 -67.64
N SER A 2 -9.78 -17.56 -67.07
CA SER A 2 -9.96 -17.92 -65.67
C SER A 2 -9.25 -16.92 -64.79
N GLU A 3 -9.98 -16.18 -64.09
CA GLU A 3 -9.49 -15.41 -62.98
C GLU A 3 -9.17 -16.38 -61.88
N GLU A 4 -7.96 -16.73 -61.78
CA GLU A 4 -7.47 -17.38 -60.60
C GLU A 4 -7.49 -16.37 -59.49
N LEU A 5 -8.58 -16.37 -58.74
CA LEU A 5 -8.57 -15.80 -57.42
C LEU A 5 -7.64 -16.64 -56.58
N ASN A 6 -6.44 -16.16 -56.49
CA ASN A 6 -5.55 -16.64 -55.50
C ASN A 6 -6.12 -16.25 -54.14
N GLU A 7 -6.94 -17.12 -53.60
CA GLU A 7 -7.22 -17.08 -52.22
C GLU A 7 -5.89 -17.33 -51.50
N THR A 8 -5.27 -16.27 -51.12
CA THR A 8 -4.34 -16.32 -50.02
C THR A 8 -5.12 -16.86 -48.85
N VAL A 9 -4.98 -18.13 -48.66
CA VAL A 9 -5.31 -18.73 -47.40
C VAL A 9 -4.51 -17.94 -46.41
N LEU A 10 -5.21 -17.09 -45.70
CA LEU A 10 -4.70 -16.53 -44.46
C LEU A 10 -4.34 -17.73 -43.61
N ASP A 11 -3.08 -18.01 -43.59
CA ASP A 11 -2.54 -18.90 -42.62
C ASP A 11 -2.98 -18.35 -41.27
N GLU A 12 -4.03 -18.92 -40.77
CA GLU A 12 -4.33 -18.77 -39.34
C GLU A 12 -3.16 -19.40 -38.62
N THR A 13 -2.15 -18.62 -38.46
CA THR A 13 -1.22 -18.87 -37.38
C THR A 13 -2.06 -18.82 -36.12
N THR A 14 -2.49 -19.97 -35.75
CA THR A 14 -2.93 -20.21 -34.40
C THR A 14 -1.78 -19.78 -33.54
N VAL A 15 -1.84 -18.55 -33.10
CA VAL A 15 -0.96 -18.10 -32.07
C VAL A 15 -1.45 -18.83 -30.82
N GLU A 16 -0.99 -20.05 -30.68
CA GLU A 16 -0.97 -20.65 -29.37
C GLU A 16 -0.31 -19.62 -28.47
N ALA A 17 -1.05 -19.12 -27.56
CA ALA A 17 -0.50 -18.43 -26.41
C ALA A 17 -0.39 -19.43 -25.26
N PRO A 18 0.63 -20.30 -25.25
CA PRO A 18 0.74 -21.36 -24.24
C PRO A 18 1.29 -20.88 -22.92
N GLU A 19 1.67 -19.63 -22.81
CA GLU A 19 2.49 -19.18 -21.69
C GLU A 19 1.88 -18.02 -20.89
N ALA A 20 0.59 -17.74 -21.06
CA ALA A 20 -0.08 -16.71 -20.28
C ALA A 20 -0.08 -16.99 -18.77
N THR A 21 0.09 -18.24 -18.39
CA THR A 21 0.18 -18.66 -16.99
C THR A 21 1.56 -18.43 -16.37
N GLU A 22 2.62 -18.62 -17.14
CA GLU A 22 3.99 -18.40 -16.66
C GLU A 22 4.32 -16.91 -16.61
N ILE A 23 3.87 -16.14 -17.57
CA ILE A 23 4.02 -14.68 -17.57
C ILE A 23 3.30 -14.03 -16.40
N LYS A 24 2.16 -14.56 -16.00
CA LYS A 24 1.46 -14.09 -14.80
C LYS A 24 2.20 -14.40 -13.51
N GLY A 25 2.86 -15.54 -13.43
CA GLY A 25 3.67 -15.93 -12.30
C GLY A 25 4.88 -15.02 -12.14
N GLU A 26 5.69 -14.87 -13.17
CA GLU A 26 6.87 -13.99 -13.18
C GLU A 26 6.51 -12.52 -12.95
N SER A 27 5.42 -12.05 -13.54
CA SER A 27 4.93 -10.68 -13.32
C SER A 27 4.47 -10.45 -11.87
N ALA A 28 3.83 -11.44 -11.25
CA ALA A 28 3.38 -11.34 -9.87
C ALA A 28 4.57 -11.37 -8.89
N GLU A 29 5.52 -12.26 -9.08
CA GLU A 29 6.74 -12.35 -8.27
C GLU A 29 7.61 -11.09 -8.42
N SER A 30 7.78 -10.60 -9.65
CA SER A 30 8.48 -9.35 -9.92
C SER A 30 7.80 -8.15 -9.25
N SER A 31 6.48 -8.13 -9.23
CA SER A 31 5.74 -7.06 -8.58
C SER A 31 5.81 -7.13 -7.05
N VAL A 32 5.79 -8.31 -6.46
CA VAL A 32 5.99 -8.50 -5.01
C VAL A 32 7.39 -8.07 -4.61
N LYS A 33 8.40 -8.47 -5.36
CA LYS A 33 9.79 -8.07 -5.11
C LYS A 33 9.98 -6.56 -5.20
N ALA A 34 9.36 -5.91 -6.17
CA ALA A 34 9.38 -4.45 -6.28
C ALA A 34 8.72 -3.77 -5.07
N LEU A 35 7.65 -4.34 -4.53
CA LEU A 35 6.99 -3.84 -3.33
C LEU A 35 7.83 -4.08 -2.07
N GLU A 36 8.54 -5.17 -1.99
CA GLU A 36 9.50 -5.43 -0.90
C GLU A 36 10.64 -4.41 -0.92
N GLU A 37 11.22 -4.15 -2.09
CA GLU A 37 12.24 -3.10 -2.26
C GLU A 37 11.72 -1.71 -1.90
N GLU A 38 10.50 -1.40 -2.28
CA GLU A 38 9.81 -0.18 -1.89
C GLU A 38 9.67 -0.08 -0.37
N GLY A 39 9.29 -1.18 0.26
CA GLY A 39 9.18 -1.29 1.71
C GLY A 39 10.53 -1.07 2.41
N ASP A 40 11.60 -1.65 1.90
CA ASP A 40 12.95 -1.48 2.45
C ASP A 40 13.42 -0.03 2.37
N ILE A 41 13.21 0.64 1.24
CA ILE A 41 13.55 2.05 1.06
C ILE A 41 12.74 2.91 2.05
N ALA A 42 11.46 2.63 2.18
CA ALA A 42 10.58 3.34 3.09
C ALA A 42 11.00 3.14 4.55
N ALA A 43 11.35 1.91 4.93
CA ALA A 43 11.82 1.59 6.27
C ALA A 43 13.12 2.31 6.60
N ASP A 44 14.09 2.34 5.70
CA ASP A 44 15.34 3.08 5.88
C ASP A 44 15.08 4.58 6.12
N TYR A 45 14.18 5.16 5.35
CA TYR A 45 13.79 6.55 5.52
C TYR A 45 13.13 6.81 6.87
N LEU A 46 12.23 5.93 7.29
CA LEU A 46 11.54 6.05 8.58
C LEU A 46 12.49 5.84 9.77
N GLU A 47 13.42 4.90 9.67
CA GLU A 47 14.44 4.68 10.69
C GLU A 47 15.28 5.93 10.90
N GLU A 48 15.74 6.53 9.80
CA GLU A 48 16.51 7.77 9.85
C GLU A 48 15.69 8.92 10.46
N LEU A 49 14.42 9.01 10.11
CA LEU A 49 13.52 10.02 10.64
C LEU A 49 13.27 9.84 12.14
N LEU A 50 13.06 8.61 12.59
CA LEU A 50 12.89 8.29 14.01
C LEU A 50 14.14 8.61 14.80
N ASP A 51 15.32 8.35 14.26
CA ASP A 51 16.59 8.72 14.88
C ASP A 51 16.73 10.23 15.05
N ILE A 52 16.35 11.00 14.02
CA ILE A 52 16.39 12.48 14.07
C ILE A 52 15.46 13.02 15.16
N PHE A 53 14.29 12.40 15.32
CA PHE A 53 13.33 12.80 16.35
C PHE A 53 13.61 12.19 17.73
N ASP A 54 14.64 11.37 17.86
CA ASP A 54 14.98 10.64 19.08
C ASP A 54 13.82 9.76 19.57
N LEU A 55 13.18 9.07 18.63
CA LEU A 55 12.07 8.17 18.86
C LEU A 55 12.50 6.73 18.65
N ASP A 56 12.08 5.84 19.54
CA ASP A 56 12.34 4.40 19.44
C ASP A 56 11.12 3.67 18.89
N GLY A 57 11.33 2.88 17.86
CA GLY A 57 10.28 2.04 17.29
C GLY A 57 10.86 0.97 16.39
N ASP A 58 10.15 -0.14 16.32
CA ASP A 58 10.44 -1.22 15.38
C ASP A 58 9.56 -1.08 14.16
N ILE A 59 10.15 -1.30 12.98
CA ILE A 59 9.45 -1.18 11.70
C ILE A 59 9.28 -2.57 11.11
N ASP A 60 8.04 -2.97 10.92
CA ASP A 60 7.67 -4.21 10.23
C ASP A 60 7.19 -3.87 8.82
N ILE A 61 7.69 -4.65 7.86
CA ILE A 61 7.34 -4.50 6.45
C ILE A 61 6.53 -5.71 6.00
N ASP A 62 5.41 -5.46 5.35
CA ASP A 62 4.57 -6.50 4.77
C ASP A 62 4.09 -6.05 3.39
N VAL A 63 3.69 -7.00 2.58
CA VAL A 63 3.05 -6.73 1.28
C VAL A 63 1.62 -7.25 1.35
N ARG A 64 0.66 -6.34 1.29
CA ARG A 64 -0.77 -6.65 1.37
C ARG A 64 -1.52 -5.95 0.25
N GLN A 65 -2.37 -6.70 -0.43
CA GLN A 65 -3.26 -6.15 -1.47
C GLN A 65 -2.55 -5.31 -2.53
N GLY A 66 -1.36 -5.75 -2.94
CA GLY A 66 -0.57 -5.05 -3.95
C GLY A 66 0.04 -3.75 -3.49
N ARG A 67 0.26 -3.59 -2.17
CA ARG A 67 0.89 -2.41 -1.57
C ARG A 67 1.93 -2.81 -0.52
N ALA A 68 2.96 -2.01 -0.41
CA ALA A 68 3.86 -2.09 0.74
C ALA A 68 3.14 -1.56 1.98
N TYR A 69 3.17 -2.30 3.05
CA TYR A 69 2.57 -1.95 4.33
C TYR A 69 3.68 -1.89 5.39
N LEU A 70 3.82 -0.73 6.01
CA LEU A 70 4.79 -0.51 7.06
C LEU A 70 4.08 -0.22 8.37
N GLU A 71 4.46 -0.93 9.41
CA GLU A 71 3.95 -0.73 10.74
C GLU A 71 5.09 -0.36 11.67
N VAL A 72 4.96 0.77 12.35
CA VAL A 72 5.91 1.21 13.37
C VAL A 72 5.30 0.93 14.74
N THR A 73 5.95 0.06 15.50
CA THR A 73 5.49 -0.32 16.82
C THR A 73 6.43 0.21 17.91
N ALA A 74 5.86 0.51 19.06
CA ALA A 74 6.63 0.97 20.20
C ALA A 74 7.45 -0.18 20.78
N ASN A 75 8.72 0.08 21.03
CA ASN A 75 9.61 -0.83 21.73
C ASN A 75 9.81 -0.32 23.17
N GLY A 76 8.99 -0.83 24.10
CA GLY A 76 9.02 -0.38 25.50
C GLY A 76 8.39 1.00 25.73
N ASP A 77 9.01 1.82 26.56
CA ASP A 77 8.57 3.19 26.86
C ASP A 77 8.97 4.15 25.71
N SER A 78 8.30 4.04 24.61
CA SER A 78 8.57 4.85 23.45
C SER A 78 7.68 6.10 23.40
N ASN A 79 8.25 7.19 22.89
CA ASN A 79 7.54 8.43 22.63
C ASN A 79 6.75 8.42 21.30
N LEU A 80 6.48 7.25 20.72
CA LEU A 80 5.74 7.11 19.46
C LEU A 80 4.36 7.77 19.49
N ARG A 81 3.80 7.96 20.67
CA ARG A 81 2.53 8.68 20.82
C ARG A 81 2.57 10.11 20.27
N LEU A 82 3.74 10.71 20.23
CA LEU A 82 3.92 12.06 19.68
C LEU A 82 3.65 12.13 18.18
N ILE A 83 3.87 11.03 17.48
CA ILE A 83 3.69 10.93 16.03
C ILE A 83 2.58 9.94 15.61
N SER A 84 1.84 9.39 16.55
CA SER A 84 0.76 8.44 16.27
C SER A 84 -0.60 9.09 16.03
N ASP A 85 -0.66 10.42 16.10
CA ASP A 85 -1.85 11.17 15.73
C ASP A 85 -2.20 10.94 14.25
N PRO A 86 -3.48 10.70 13.90
CA PRO A 86 -3.86 10.37 12.53
C PRO A 86 -3.40 11.38 11.47
N GLU A 87 -3.44 12.66 11.75
CA GLU A 87 -2.96 13.69 10.83
C GLU A 87 -1.45 13.64 10.65
N THR A 88 -0.71 13.40 11.73
CA THR A 88 0.74 13.26 11.69
C THR A 88 1.15 12.00 10.91
N VAL A 89 0.47 10.89 11.13
CA VAL A 89 0.72 9.64 10.42
C VAL A 89 0.45 9.80 8.93
N GLU A 90 -0.62 10.48 8.55
CA GLU A 90 -0.91 10.78 7.15
C GLU A 90 0.18 11.64 6.51
N ALA A 91 0.65 12.66 7.19
CA ALA A 91 1.75 13.49 6.74
C ALA A 91 3.06 12.70 6.59
N LEU A 92 3.38 11.85 7.56
CA LEU A 92 4.54 10.95 7.49
C LEU A 92 4.44 9.96 6.33
N GLN A 93 3.25 9.43 6.09
CA GLN A 93 2.98 8.55 4.95
C GLN A 93 3.27 9.24 3.63
N GLU A 94 2.81 10.46 3.45
CA GLU A 94 3.06 11.25 2.24
C GLU A 94 4.56 11.56 2.07
N LEU A 95 5.25 11.95 3.13
CA LEU A 95 6.69 12.19 3.10
C LEU A 95 7.46 10.92 2.74
N THR A 96 7.07 9.79 3.31
CA THR A 96 7.69 8.49 3.02
C THR A 96 7.46 8.06 1.57
N ARG A 97 6.26 8.27 1.05
CA ARG A 97 5.94 8.04 -0.37
C ARG A 97 6.79 8.88 -1.29
N LEU A 98 6.98 10.15 -0.98
CA LEU A 98 7.84 11.05 -1.74
C LEU A 98 9.31 10.61 -1.71
N ALA A 99 9.80 10.19 -0.55
CA ALA A 99 11.16 9.67 -0.41
C ALA A 99 11.39 8.41 -1.28
N VAL A 100 10.44 7.50 -1.29
CA VAL A 100 10.47 6.31 -2.14
C VAL A 100 10.42 6.70 -3.62
N GLN A 101 9.56 7.62 -3.98
CA GLN A 101 9.42 8.09 -5.36
C GLN A 101 10.72 8.71 -5.89
N VAL A 102 11.45 9.45 -5.06
CA VAL A 102 12.73 10.03 -5.44
C VAL A 102 13.77 8.95 -5.75
N LYS A 103 13.76 7.85 -5.01
CA LYS A 103 14.71 6.75 -5.19
C LYS A 103 14.33 5.78 -6.30
N THR A 104 13.04 5.48 -6.42
CA THR A 104 12.55 4.47 -7.38
C THR A 104 12.05 5.07 -8.70
N THR A 105 11.81 6.37 -8.75
CA THR A 105 11.15 7.07 -9.86
C THR A 105 9.72 6.63 -10.15
N ASN A 106 9.16 5.80 -9.30
CA ASN A 106 7.80 5.29 -9.39
C ASN A 106 6.94 5.82 -8.27
N PHE A 107 5.66 6.01 -8.53
CA PHE A 107 4.70 6.36 -7.49
C PHE A 107 4.59 5.24 -6.47
N SER A 108 4.69 5.60 -5.22
CA SER A 108 4.47 4.70 -4.11
C SER A 108 3.03 4.82 -3.61
N ARG A 109 2.42 3.67 -3.35
CA ARG A 109 1.09 3.56 -2.75
C ARG A 109 1.17 2.89 -1.38
N LEU A 110 2.34 2.97 -0.76
CA LEU A 110 2.57 2.38 0.54
C LEU A 110 1.60 2.90 1.60
N ILE A 111 1.36 2.07 2.59
CA ILE A 111 0.54 2.41 3.74
C ILE A 111 1.42 2.39 4.98
N LEU A 112 1.36 3.46 5.74
CA LEU A 112 2.07 3.60 7.00
C LEU A 112 1.08 3.56 8.16
N ASP A 113 1.40 2.77 9.16
CA ASP A 113 0.74 2.75 10.45
C ASP A 113 1.75 2.99 11.56
N VAL A 114 1.41 3.81 12.52
CA VAL A 114 2.28 4.12 13.66
C VAL A 114 1.52 3.88 14.96
N GLY A 115 2.02 2.93 15.76
CA GLY A 115 1.47 2.64 17.08
C GLY A 115 0.00 2.24 17.07
N GLY A 116 -0.48 1.58 16.00
CA GLY A 116 -1.88 1.17 15.88
C GLY A 116 -2.84 2.34 15.58
N SER A 117 -2.35 3.46 15.05
CA SER A 117 -3.13 4.66 14.76
C SER A 117 -4.34 4.41 13.84
N ARG A 118 -4.20 3.51 12.88
CA ARG A 118 -5.30 3.17 11.96
C ARG A 118 -6.43 2.45 12.68
N GLN A 119 -6.12 1.52 13.57
CA GLN A 119 -7.12 0.83 14.38
C GLN A 119 -7.80 1.79 15.34
N ALA A 120 -7.03 2.65 16.00
CA ALA A 120 -7.56 3.68 16.87
C ALA A 120 -8.53 4.62 16.12
N ARG A 121 -8.21 4.97 14.88
CA ARG A 121 -9.08 5.81 14.05
C ARG A 121 -10.37 5.07 13.67
N VAL A 122 -10.28 3.80 13.29
CA VAL A 122 -11.45 2.96 13.01
C VAL A 122 -12.35 2.85 14.24
N ASP A 123 -11.79 2.60 15.40
CA ASP A 123 -12.54 2.51 16.67
C ASP A 123 -13.23 3.82 17.01
N GLU A 124 -12.56 4.95 16.83
CA GLU A 124 -13.13 6.28 17.03
C GLU A 124 -14.30 6.55 16.09
N LEU A 125 -14.12 6.28 14.80
CA LEU A 125 -15.18 6.43 13.79
C LEU A 125 -16.37 5.52 14.09
N THR A 126 -16.13 4.30 14.50
CA THR A 126 -17.18 3.36 14.89
C THR A 126 -17.98 3.88 16.09
N ARG A 127 -17.31 4.44 17.10
CA ARG A 127 -17.99 5.08 18.24
C ARG A 127 -18.87 6.25 17.82
N ILE A 128 -18.35 7.11 16.95
CA ILE A 128 -19.08 8.27 16.43
C ILE A 128 -20.32 7.81 15.66
N VAL A 129 -20.17 6.84 14.77
CA VAL A 129 -21.28 6.27 13.99
C VAL A 129 -22.34 5.67 14.90
N ASN A 130 -21.95 4.86 15.87
CA ASN A 130 -22.88 4.24 16.82
C ASN A 130 -23.63 5.29 17.66
N LYS A 131 -22.96 6.35 18.07
CA LYS A 131 -23.55 7.47 18.80
C LYS A 131 -24.57 8.22 17.94
N LEU A 132 -24.27 8.44 16.66
CA LEU A 132 -25.19 9.08 15.73
C LEU A 132 -26.39 8.21 15.44
N ILE A 133 -26.21 6.89 15.25
CA ILE A 133 -27.31 5.94 15.06
C ILE A 133 -28.23 5.93 16.28
N ALA A 134 -27.70 5.88 17.49
CA ALA A 134 -28.49 5.93 18.72
C ALA A 134 -29.29 7.23 18.81
N LYS A 135 -28.66 8.37 18.47
CA LYS A 135 -29.31 9.68 18.47
C LYS A 135 -30.46 9.75 17.46
N VAL A 136 -30.26 9.24 16.26
CA VAL A 136 -31.30 9.19 15.22
C VAL A 136 -32.46 8.29 15.62
N LYS A 137 -32.19 7.15 16.25
CA LYS A 137 -33.22 6.25 16.78
C LYS A 137 -34.06 6.89 17.90
N ASP A 138 -33.42 7.65 18.78
CA ASP A 138 -34.10 8.31 19.91
C ASP A 138 -34.95 9.51 19.47
N THR A 139 -34.45 10.28 18.49
CA THR A 139 -35.10 11.51 18.05
C THR A 139 -36.01 11.31 16.85
N GLY A 140 -35.87 10.21 16.11
CA GLY A 140 -36.56 9.97 14.84
C GLY A 140 -36.18 10.93 13.73
N GLU A 141 -35.13 11.72 13.90
CA GLU A 141 -34.59 12.58 12.87
C GLU A 141 -33.55 11.84 12.03
N ALA A 142 -33.79 11.84 10.73
CA ALA A 142 -32.83 11.31 9.76
C ALA A 142 -31.76 12.33 9.42
#